data_b377820a50d5546d06a3ae7f0c12b7ac
#
_entry.id   b377820a50d5546d06a3ae7f0c12b7ac
#
_cell.length_a   1.000
_cell.length_b   1.000
_cell.length_c   1.000
_cell.angle_alpha   90.00
_cell.angle_beta   90.00
_cell.angle_gamma   90.00
#
_symmetry.space_group_name_H-M   'P 1'
#
loop_
_entity.id
_entity.type
_entity.pdbx_description
1 polymer ?
#
loop_
_entity_poly.entity_id
_entity_poly.type
_entity_poly.pdbx_seq_one_letter_code
_entity_poly.pdbx_strand_id
1 'polypeptide(L)'
;MQVYSYAFKRFFDLDLGSPLELDHTSSLVLLVNPAHQTALNRRKDLVLLGYLSSADDELRLTAVLQSLPDGAKSSILWHHRRWVLNHFQPLDSNIQLAPDSLSCVSLPLHQFTTELEVASIACETYPRNYHAWLHKCKVVEALAASYKSSSTTEFEASFRTIEDSGVKHVDMHIKDYSSMHYICRVFDVIFKCGLKEQSKLDETKERPYRPVEHAKELLLVYPTYESLWYYLRAAILTERHLGMKPRDEDIVPLSSLPQSKDPTVERYRDAFARWAQLMRLL
;
A
#
# COMPACT_ATOMS: atom_id res chain seq x y z
N MET A 1 24.60 6.29 -23.52
CA MET A 1 23.77 6.10 -24.74
C MET A 1 24.16 4.89 -25.58
N GLN A 2 25.43 4.65 -25.89
CA GLN A 2 25.86 3.53 -26.76
C GLN A 2 25.45 2.13 -26.21
N VAL A 3 25.65 1.85 -24.92
CA VAL A 3 25.32 0.55 -24.30
C VAL A 3 23.82 0.25 -24.36
N TYR A 4 22.98 1.26 -24.08
CA TYR A 4 21.53 1.11 -24.20
C TYR A 4 21.08 0.84 -25.63
N SER A 5 21.62 1.61 -26.60
CA SER A 5 21.28 1.41 -28.02
C SER A 5 21.68 0.03 -28.52
N TYR A 6 22.80 -0.50 -28.05
CA TYR A 6 23.23 -1.88 -28.34
C TYR A 6 22.29 -2.89 -27.70
N ALA A 7 22.05 -2.77 -26.39
CA ALA A 7 21.18 -3.68 -25.64
C ALA A 7 19.75 -3.68 -26.21
N PHE A 8 19.22 -2.50 -26.57
CA PHE A 8 17.90 -2.35 -27.13
C PHE A 8 17.77 -3.07 -28.50
N LYS A 9 18.73 -2.86 -29.42
CA LYS A 9 18.75 -3.57 -30.70
C LYS A 9 18.85 -5.08 -30.49
N ARG A 10 19.84 -5.50 -29.67
CA ARG A 10 20.07 -6.91 -29.39
C ARG A 10 18.86 -7.60 -28.76
N PHE A 11 18.17 -6.91 -27.85
CA PHE A 11 16.93 -7.41 -27.21
C PHE A 11 15.85 -7.80 -28.22
N PHE A 12 15.68 -7.05 -29.31
CA PHE A 12 14.69 -7.37 -30.35
C PHE A 12 15.14 -8.47 -31.30
N ASP A 13 16.45 -8.67 -31.46
CA ASP A 13 17.03 -9.73 -32.31
C ASP A 13 17.04 -11.09 -31.58
N LEU A 14 16.90 -11.11 -30.24
CA LEU A 14 16.93 -12.34 -29.44
C LEU A 14 15.57 -13.04 -29.45
N ASP A 15 15.64 -14.37 -29.44
CA ASP A 15 14.52 -15.25 -29.14
C ASP A 15 14.72 -15.98 -27.79
N LEU A 16 13.80 -16.86 -27.46
CA LEU A 16 13.87 -17.68 -26.24
C LEU A 16 14.96 -18.76 -26.27
N GLY A 17 15.65 -18.94 -27.40
CA GLY A 17 16.80 -19.84 -27.55
C GLY A 17 18.08 -19.29 -26.90
N SER A 18 18.10 -18.01 -26.49
CA SER A 18 19.22 -17.35 -25.83
C SER A 18 18.80 -16.74 -24.47
N PRO A 19 18.33 -17.56 -23.50
CA PRO A 19 17.66 -17.06 -22.29
C PRO A 19 18.55 -16.18 -21.42
N LEU A 20 19.82 -16.49 -21.25
CA LEU A 20 20.76 -15.70 -20.45
C LEU A 20 20.99 -14.30 -21.05
N GLU A 21 21.17 -14.24 -22.37
CA GLU A 21 21.36 -12.97 -23.06
C GLU A 21 20.07 -12.14 -23.06
N LEU A 22 18.91 -12.80 -23.18
CA LEU A 22 17.60 -12.16 -23.10
C LEU A 22 17.34 -11.59 -21.67
N ASP A 23 17.73 -12.31 -20.62
CA ASP A 23 17.66 -11.82 -19.23
C ASP A 23 18.49 -10.56 -19.06
N HIS A 24 19.76 -10.57 -19.48
CA HIS A 24 20.66 -9.42 -19.36
C HIS A 24 20.17 -8.22 -20.17
N THR A 25 19.80 -8.43 -21.44
CA THR A 25 19.37 -7.31 -22.31
C THR A 25 18.04 -6.73 -21.89
N SER A 26 17.08 -7.56 -21.46
CA SER A 26 15.81 -7.08 -20.91
C SER A 26 15.99 -6.27 -19.63
N SER A 27 16.90 -6.68 -18.74
CA SER A 27 17.27 -5.94 -17.53
C SER A 27 17.84 -4.55 -17.87
N LEU A 28 18.75 -4.46 -18.84
CA LEU A 28 19.31 -3.19 -19.29
C LEU A 28 18.26 -2.28 -19.93
N VAL A 29 17.34 -2.84 -20.70
CA VAL A 29 16.21 -2.09 -21.28
C VAL A 29 15.33 -1.52 -20.17
N LEU A 30 15.03 -2.30 -19.14
CA LEU A 30 14.20 -1.89 -18.01
C LEU A 30 14.87 -0.84 -17.10
N LEU A 31 16.19 -0.84 -16.98
CA LEU A 31 16.92 0.21 -16.25
C LEU A 31 16.73 1.60 -16.86
N VAL A 32 16.53 1.67 -18.17
CA VAL A 32 16.31 2.95 -18.87
C VAL A 32 14.81 3.25 -19.02
N ASN A 33 14.00 2.22 -19.25
CA ASN A 33 12.55 2.34 -19.36
C ASN A 33 11.85 1.27 -18.51
N PRO A 34 11.59 1.54 -17.22
CA PRO A 34 10.94 0.59 -16.31
C PRO A 34 9.52 0.19 -16.72
N ALA A 35 8.90 0.95 -17.62
CA ALA A 35 7.57 0.67 -18.17
C ALA A 35 7.60 -0.07 -19.53
N HIS A 36 8.76 -0.64 -19.91
CA HIS A 36 8.88 -1.35 -21.19
C HIS A 36 8.16 -2.70 -21.15
N GLN A 37 6.90 -2.71 -21.57
CA GLN A 37 6.00 -3.86 -21.45
C GLN A 37 6.53 -5.12 -22.13
N THR A 38 7.12 -5.00 -23.34
CA THR A 38 7.70 -6.16 -24.04
C THR A 38 8.84 -6.79 -23.25
N ALA A 39 9.70 -5.98 -22.59
CA ALA A 39 10.79 -6.53 -21.79
C ALA A 39 10.24 -7.27 -20.56
N LEU A 40 9.23 -6.72 -19.88
CA LEU A 40 8.56 -7.39 -18.76
C LEU A 40 7.84 -8.68 -19.20
N ASN A 41 7.21 -8.69 -20.36
CA ASN A 41 6.58 -9.90 -20.89
C ASN A 41 7.61 -10.99 -21.24
N ARG A 42 8.72 -10.63 -21.89
CA ARG A 42 9.82 -11.58 -22.14
C ARG A 42 10.41 -12.17 -20.86
N ARG A 43 10.49 -11.38 -19.79
CA ARG A 43 10.90 -11.88 -18.46
C ARG A 43 9.89 -12.86 -17.89
N LYS A 44 8.60 -12.61 -18.06
CA LYS A 44 7.56 -13.59 -17.69
C LYS A 44 7.71 -14.90 -18.48
N ASP A 45 8.00 -14.81 -19.79
CA ASP A 45 8.24 -16.00 -20.62
C ASP A 45 9.44 -16.79 -20.08
N LEU A 46 10.55 -16.11 -19.68
CA LEU A 46 11.71 -16.77 -19.09
C LEU A 46 11.38 -17.47 -17.74
N VAL A 47 10.53 -16.85 -16.92
CA VAL A 47 10.02 -17.47 -15.67
C VAL A 47 9.17 -18.69 -15.99
N LEU A 48 8.20 -18.57 -16.90
CA LEU A 48 7.25 -19.65 -17.25
C LEU A 48 7.97 -20.86 -17.88
N LEU A 49 9.07 -20.62 -18.59
CA LEU A 49 9.90 -21.67 -19.18
C LEU A 49 10.97 -22.24 -18.23
N GLY A 50 11.04 -21.72 -16.99
CA GLY A 50 11.98 -22.21 -15.98
C GLY A 50 13.41 -21.71 -16.13
N TYR A 51 13.69 -20.75 -17.02
CA TYR A 51 15.02 -20.15 -17.18
C TYR A 51 15.33 -19.17 -16.05
N LEU A 52 14.31 -18.49 -15.50
CA LEU A 52 14.39 -17.75 -14.25
C LEU A 52 13.66 -18.57 -13.19
N SER A 53 14.38 -19.40 -12.48
CA SER A 53 13.82 -20.40 -11.54
C SER A 53 13.61 -19.86 -10.12
N SER A 54 14.12 -18.66 -9.81
CA SER A 54 14.04 -18.04 -8.50
C SER A 54 13.25 -16.73 -8.55
N ALA A 55 12.30 -16.58 -7.63
CA ALA A 55 11.63 -15.29 -7.40
C ALA A 55 12.61 -14.19 -6.99
N ASP A 56 13.67 -14.56 -6.24
CA ASP A 56 14.53 -13.58 -5.58
C ASP A 56 15.23 -12.65 -6.55
N ASP A 57 15.75 -13.16 -7.67
CA ASP A 57 16.47 -12.34 -8.65
C ASP A 57 15.52 -11.36 -9.34
N GLU A 58 14.31 -11.80 -9.68
CA GLU A 58 13.29 -10.95 -10.28
C GLU A 58 12.74 -9.91 -9.29
N LEU A 59 12.56 -10.29 -8.03
CA LEU A 59 12.15 -9.37 -6.96
C LEU A 59 13.25 -8.35 -6.64
N ARG A 60 14.55 -8.74 -6.68
CA ARG A 60 15.66 -7.81 -6.55
C ARG A 60 15.74 -6.82 -7.71
N LEU A 61 15.64 -7.30 -8.95
CA LEU A 61 15.60 -6.42 -10.12
C LEU A 61 14.47 -5.39 -10.01
N THR A 62 13.25 -5.85 -9.74
CA THR A 62 12.10 -4.95 -9.63
C THR A 62 12.25 -3.99 -8.45
N ALA A 63 12.85 -4.38 -7.31
CA ALA A 63 13.13 -3.50 -6.18
C ALA A 63 14.10 -2.37 -6.57
N VAL A 64 15.19 -2.69 -7.29
CA VAL A 64 16.12 -1.70 -7.82
C VAL A 64 15.42 -0.74 -8.76
N LEU A 65 14.62 -1.25 -9.69
CA LEU A 65 13.86 -0.41 -10.62
C LEU A 65 12.86 0.51 -9.89
N GLN A 66 12.20 0.01 -8.86
CA GLN A 66 11.21 0.76 -8.06
C GLN A 66 11.83 1.78 -7.10
N SER A 67 13.15 1.71 -6.84
CA SER A 67 13.88 2.76 -6.12
C SER A 67 14.16 4.00 -6.97
N LEU A 68 13.95 3.92 -8.29
CA LEU A 68 14.12 5.03 -9.23
C LEU A 68 12.78 5.74 -9.47
N PRO A 69 12.76 7.07 -9.70
CA PRO A 69 11.52 7.84 -9.86
C PRO A 69 10.58 7.31 -10.93
N ASP A 70 11.10 6.92 -12.09
CA ASP A 70 10.29 6.40 -13.19
C ASP A 70 9.76 4.98 -12.92
N GLY A 71 10.54 4.16 -12.24
CA GLY A 71 10.12 2.82 -11.81
C GLY A 71 9.12 2.87 -10.65
N ALA A 72 9.34 3.75 -9.67
CA ALA A 72 8.46 3.94 -8.52
C ALA A 72 7.00 4.21 -8.94
N LYS A 73 6.79 5.03 -9.98
CA LYS A 73 5.46 5.38 -10.50
C LYS A 73 4.90 4.43 -11.56
N SER A 74 5.68 3.43 -12.02
CA SER A 74 5.27 2.55 -13.10
C SER A 74 4.24 1.52 -12.65
N SER A 75 2.98 1.68 -13.04
CA SER A 75 1.90 0.71 -12.75
C SER A 75 2.20 -0.68 -13.28
N ILE A 76 2.81 -0.77 -14.47
CA ILE A 76 3.15 -2.03 -15.14
C ILE A 76 4.21 -2.79 -14.36
N LEU A 77 5.20 -2.07 -13.81
CA LEU A 77 6.26 -2.68 -13.00
C LEU A 77 5.71 -3.20 -11.66
N TRP A 78 4.81 -2.46 -11.00
CA TRP A 78 4.11 -2.93 -9.80
C TRP A 78 3.25 -4.14 -10.07
N HIS A 79 2.56 -4.17 -11.21
CA HIS A 79 1.78 -5.33 -11.65
C HIS A 79 2.70 -6.54 -11.90
N HIS A 80 3.84 -6.34 -12.57
CA HIS A 80 4.82 -7.40 -12.80
C HIS A 80 5.34 -7.98 -11.48
N ARG A 81 5.71 -7.13 -10.50
CA ARG A 81 6.16 -7.59 -9.18
C ARG A 81 5.10 -8.46 -8.48
N ARG A 82 3.84 -8.04 -8.48
CA ARG A 82 2.74 -8.84 -7.91
C ARG A 82 2.52 -10.16 -8.67
N TRP A 83 2.69 -10.13 -9.98
CA TRP A 83 2.64 -11.35 -10.78
C TRP A 83 3.74 -12.34 -10.39
N VAL A 84 4.98 -11.89 -10.17
CA VAL A 84 6.11 -12.72 -9.69
C VAL A 84 5.77 -13.37 -8.36
N LEU A 85 5.29 -12.58 -7.38
CA LEU A 85 4.88 -13.10 -6.07
C LEU A 85 3.78 -14.18 -6.20
N ASN A 86 2.77 -13.94 -7.01
CA ASN A 86 1.69 -14.90 -7.24
C ASN A 86 2.17 -16.17 -7.95
N HIS A 87 3.13 -16.05 -8.87
CA HIS A 87 3.61 -17.19 -9.63
C HIS A 87 4.46 -18.15 -8.80
N PHE A 88 5.36 -17.62 -7.97
CA PHE A 88 6.31 -18.44 -7.22
C PHE A 88 5.80 -18.89 -5.85
N GLN A 89 4.79 -18.23 -5.30
CA GLN A 89 4.33 -18.48 -3.92
C GLN A 89 2.80 -18.56 -3.80
N PRO A 90 2.11 -19.34 -4.65
CA PRO A 90 0.66 -19.50 -4.53
C PRO A 90 0.31 -20.26 -3.24
N LEU A 91 -0.70 -19.80 -2.50
CA LEU A 91 -1.24 -20.49 -1.33
C LEU A 91 -1.95 -21.80 -1.73
N ASP A 92 -2.65 -21.78 -2.87
CA ASP A 92 -3.34 -22.90 -3.47
C ASP A 92 -3.25 -22.79 -4.99
N SER A 93 -2.67 -23.81 -5.62
CA SER A 93 -2.50 -23.88 -7.07
C SER A 93 -3.81 -23.99 -7.86
N ASN A 94 -4.92 -24.30 -7.21
CA ASN A 94 -6.23 -24.44 -7.84
C ASN A 94 -7.06 -23.16 -7.84
N ILE A 95 -6.64 -22.13 -7.11
CA ILE A 95 -7.36 -20.86 -7.06
C ILE A 95 -6.91 -19.97 -8.22
N GLN A 96 -7.80 -19.75 -9.19
CA GLN A 96 -7.58 -18.78 -10.25
C GLN A 96 -7.76 -17.36 -9.70
N LEU A 97 -6.65 -16.72 -9.35
CA LEU A 97 -6.62 -15.39 -8.75
C LEU A 97 -6.85 -14.29 -9.78
N ALA A 98 -7.47 -13.21 -9.33
CA ALA A 98 -7.33 -11.93 -10.04
C ALA A 98 -5.84 -11.60 -10.12
N PRO A 99 -5.29 -11.35 -11.32
CA PRO A 99 -3.83 -11.25 -11.57
C PRO A 99 -3.09 -10.20 -10.72
N ASP A 100 -3.83 -9.38 -10.03
CA ASP A 100 -3.32 -8.24 -9.25
C ASP A 100 -3.58 -8.39 -7.73
N SER A 101 -4.16 -9.50 -7.26
CA SER A 101 -4.39 -9.79 -5.85
C SER A 101 -3.19 -10.52 -5.24
N LEU A 102 -2.89 -10.25 -3.97
CA LEU A 102 -1.94 -11.01 -3.16
C LEU A 102 -2.64 -11.83 -2.06
N SER A 103 -3.97 -11.86 -2.03
CA SER A 103 -4.74 -12.50 -0.94
C SER A 103 -4.58 -14.02 -0.86
N CYS A 104 -4.01 -14.65 -1.87
CA CYS A 104 -3.75 -16.09 -1.90
C CYS A 104 -2.26 -16.38 -2.15
N VAL A 105 -1.40 -15.51 -1.66
CA VAL A 105 0.05 -15.70 -1.68
C VAL A 105 0.51 -16.10 -0.28
N SER A 106 1.27 -17.18 -0.18
CA SER A 106 1.88 -17.63 1.05
C SER A 106 3.31 -17.10 1.14
N LEU A 107 3.50 -16.00 1.86
CA LEU A 107 4.82 -15.41 2.06
C LEU A 107 5.34 -15.72 3.47
N PRO A 108 6.63 -15.99 3.63
CA PRO A 108 7.26 -15.97 4.95
C PRO A 108 7.27 -14.53 5.49
N LEU A 109 7.25 -14.37 6.82
CA LEU A 109 7.10 -13.07 7.47
C LEU A 109 8.14 -12.03 7.02
N HIS A 110 9.41 -12.46 6.85
CA HIS A 110 10.47 -11.56 6.36
C HIS A 110 10.20 -11.01 4.96
N GLN A 111 9.52 -11.77 4.10
CA GLN A 111 9.18 -11.31 2.75
C GLN A 111 8.09 -10.22 2.80
N PHE A 112 7.10 -10.33 3.70
CA PHE A 112 6.15 -9.25 3.92
C PHE A 112 6.84 -7.94 4.32
N THR A 113 7.83 -8.04 5.23
CA THR A 113 8.64 -6.88 5.63
C THR A 113 9.40 -6.28 4.45
N THR A 114 10.06 -7.11 3.64
CA THR A 114 10.77 -6.67 2.43
C THR A 114 9.83 -5.97 1.43
N GLU A 115 8.64 -6.52 1.19
CA GLU A 115 7.66 -5.90 0.29
C GLU A 115 7.18 -4.53 0.79
N LEU A 116 6.97 -4.38 2.10
CA LEU A 116 6.61 -3.11 2.70
C LEU A 116 7.74 -2.09 2.64
N GLU A 117 9.00 -2.51 2.81
CA GLU A 117 10.19 -1.66 2.68
C GLU A 117 10.37 -1.15 1.24
N VAL A 118 10.29 -2.03 0.24
CA VAL A 118 10.37 -1.64 -1.18
C VAL A 118 9.29 -0.61 -1.52
N ALA A 119 8.06 -0.85 -1.07
CA ALA A 119 6.98 0.10 -1.31
C ALA A 119 7.18 1.42 -0.54
N SER A 120 7.76 1.39 0.66
CA SER A 120 8.06 2.59 1.43
C SER A 120 9.11 3.45 0.72
N ILE A 121 10.20 2.86 0.25
CA ILE A 121 11.23 3.56 -0.56
C ILE A 121 10.59 4.21 -1.79
N ALA A 122 9.70 3.49 -2.48
CA ALA A 122 9.00 4.04 -3.64
C ALA A 122 8.03 5.20 -3.29
N CYS A 123 7.40 5.18 -2.11
CA CYS A 123 6.57 6.29 -1.62
C CYS A 123 7.39 7.54 -1.34
N GLU A 124 8.60 7.39 -0.77
CA GLU A 124 9.52 8.50 -0.51
C GLU A 124 10.14 9.03 -1.82
N THR A 125 10.50 8.12 -2.75
CA THR A 125 11.09 8.48 -4.04
C THR A 125 10.13 9.28 -4.92
N TYR A 126 8.84 8.94 -4.88
CA TYR A 126 7.80 9.61 -5.66
C TYR A 126 6.59 9.92 -4.78
N PRO A 127 6.43 11.17 -4.31
CA PRO A 127 5.33 11.56 -3.42
C PRO A 127 3.95 11.29 -4.03
N ARG A 128 3.00 10.89 -3.19
CA ARG A 128 1.63 10.51 -3.59
C ARG A 128 1.59 9.32 -4.57
N ASN A 129 2.50 8.39 -4.41
CA ASN A 129 2.61 7.22 -5.27
C ASN A 129 1.46 6.23 -5.03
N TYR A 130 0.35 6.44 -5.72
CA TYR A 130 -0.82 5.56 -5.62
C TYR A 130 -0.47 4.06 -5.78
N HIS A 131 0.43 3.72 -6.71
CA HIS A 131 0.76 2.33 -7.00
C HIS A 131 1.54 1.64 -5.89
N ALA A 132 2.47 2.36 -5.26
CA ALA A 132 3.21 1.86 -4.10
C ALA A 132 2.29 1.71 -2.87
N TRP A 133 1.43 2.68 -2.60
CA TRP A 133 0.43 2.59 -1.53
C TRP A 133 -0.57 1.45 -1.75
N LEU A 134 -1.03 1.26 -2.99
CA LEU A 134 -1.89 0.12 -3.34
C LEU A 134 -1.18 -1.21 -3.10
N HIS A 135 0.11 -1.30 -3.45
CA HIS A 135 0.90 -2.50 -3.18
C HIS A 135 1.01 -2.75 -1.67
N LYS A 136 1.28 -1.73 -0.85
CA LYS A 136 1.27 -1.84 0.62
C LYS A 136 -0.06 -2.37 1.15
N CYS A 137 -1.19 -1.87 0.66
CA CYS A 137 -2.51 -2.39 1.03
C CYS A 137 -2.64 -3.89 0.74
N LYS A 138 -2.24 -4.32 -0.46
CA LYS A 138 -2.30 -5.74 -0.86
C LYS A 138 -1.39 -6.63 -0.03
N VAL A 139 -0.21 -6.14 0.36
CA VAL A 139 0.71 -6.85 1.25
C VAL A 139 0.10 -7.03 2.64
N VAL A 140 -0.55 -6.00 3.19
CA VAL A 140 -1.24 -6.08 4.49
C VAL A 140 -2.42 -7.05 4.44
N GLU A 141 -3.17 -7.08 3.33
CA GLU A 141 -4.26 -8.04 3.11
C GLU A 141 -3.74 -9.49 3.05
N ALA A 142 -2.62 -9.71 2.38
CA ALA A 142 -1.96 -11.03 2.32
C ALA A 142 -1.42 -11.46 3.69
N LEU A 143 -0.82 -10.53 4.45
CA LEU A 143 -0.40 -10.77 5.82
C LEU A 143 -1.58 -11.21 6.70
N ALA A 144 -2.74 -10.55 6.56
CA ALA A 144 -3.94 -10.91 7.30
C ALA A 144 -4.50 -12.28 6.92
N ALA A 145 -4.42 -12.66 5.65
CA ALA A 145 -4.79 -13.99 5.19
C ALA A 145 -3.89 -15.07 5.81
N SER A 146 -2.57 -14.82 5.85
CA SER A 146 -1.60 -15.70 6.48
C SER A 146 -1.80 -15.79 8.01
N TYR A 147 -2.10 -14.67 8.68
CA TYR A 147 -2.41 -14.65 10.11
C TYR A 147 -3.62 -15.51 10.47
N LYS A 148 -4.68 -15.49 9.68
CA LYS A 148 -5.86 -16.34 9.90
C LYS A 148 -5.56 -17.84 9.81
N SER A 149 -4.55 -18.21 9.05
CA SER A 149 -4.11 -19.59 8.89
C SER A 149 -3.14 -20.04 9.99
N SER A 150 -2.35 -19.11 10.53
CA SER A 150 -1.30 -19.40 11.52
C SER A 150 -1.05 -18.16 12.39
N SER A 151 -1.95 -17.92 13.37
CA SER A 151 -1.83 -16.77 14.27
C SER A 151 -0.65 -16.97 15.24
N THR A 152 0.32 -16.06 15.19
CA THR A 152 1.47 -16.03 16.10
C THR A 152 1.69 -14.61 16.62
N THR A 153 2.39 -14.49 17.74
CA THR A 153 2.78 -13.19 18.32
C THR A 153 3.64 -12.34 17.40
N GLU A 154 4.40 -12.99 16.49
CA GLU A 154 5.24 -12.30 15.49
C GLU A 154 4.38 -11.58 14.44
N PHE A 155 3.29 -12.20 13.98
CA PHE A 155 2.33 -11.55 13.09
C PHE A 155 1.64 -10.36 13.78
N GLU A 156 1.27 -10.51 15.05
CA GLU A 156 0.67 -9.41 15.83
C GLU A 156 1.63 -8.23 15.99
N ALA A 157 2.92 -8.52 16.29
CA ALA A 157 3.96 -7.49 16.35
C ALA A 157 4.14 -6.77 15.00
N SER A 158 4.09 -7.52 13.91
CA SER A 158 4.16 -6.95 12.56
C SER A 158 3.01 -6.00 12.25
N PHE A 159 1.77 -6.35 12.63
CA PHE A 159 0.62 -5.45 12.46
C PHE A 159 0.77 -4.16 13.26
N ARG A 160 1.29 -4.20 14.49
CA ARG A 160 1.57 -3.00 15.29
C ARG A 160 2.61 -2.13 14.59
N THR A 161 3.72 -2.70 14.16
CA THR A 161 4.77 -1.97 13.42
C THR A 161 4.23 -1.32 12.14
N ILE A 162 3.35 -2.01 11.40
CA ILE A 162 2.71 -1.50 10.20
C ILE A 162 1.80 -0.32 10.52
N GLU A 163 1.00 -0.41 11.57
CA GLU A 163 0.13 0.67 12.03
C GLU A 163 0.93 1.89 12.45
N ASP A 164 1.90 1.71 13.36
CA ASP A 164 2.74 2.79 13.89
C ASP A 164 3.51 3.52 12.76
N SER A 165 4.08 2.76 11.83
CA SER A 165 4.77 3.35 10.69
C SER A 165 3.83 4.11 9.75
N GLY A 166 2.61 3.62 9.58
CA GLY A 166 1.58 4.27 8.77
C GLY A 166 1.09 5.58 9.39
N VAL A 167 0.82 5.59 10.69
CA VAL A 167 0.45 6.79 11.46
C VAL A 167 1.56 7.83 11.36
N LYS A 168 2.80 7.44 11.68
CA LYS A 168 3.97 8.32 11.59
C LYS A 168 4.15 8.93 10.19
N HIS A 169 3.89 8.15 9.15
CA HIS A 169 3.97 8.68 7.77
C HIS A 169 2.90 9.74 7.51
N VAL A 170 1.65 9.52 7.96
CA VAL A 170 0.58 10.53 7.83
C VAL A 170 0.94 11.83 8.56
N ASP A 171 1.50 11.73 9.79
CA ASP A 171 1.93 12.89 10.57
C ASP A 171 2.97 13.74 9.84
N MET A 172 3.92 13.09 9.17
CA MET A 172 4.98 13.78 8.42
C MET A 172 4.51 14.28 7.06
N HIS A 173 3.50 13.67 6.45
CA HIS A 173 3.08 13.91 5.06
C HIS A 173 1.58 14.24 4.96
N ILE A 174 1.12 15.24 5.70
CA ILE A 174 -0.30 15.65 5.82
C ILE A 174 -0.98 16.04 4.48
N LYS A 175 -0.25 16.11 3.38
CA LYS A 175 -0.76 16.33 2.02
C LYS A 175 -0.94 15.04 1.21
N ASP A 176 -0.54 13.89 1.74
CA ASP A 176 -0.59 12.62 1.02
C ASP A 176 -1.91 11.87 1.29
N TYR A 177 -2.87 12.03 0.39
CA TYR A 177 -4.15 11.32 0.43
C TYR A 177 -4.00 9.79 0.43
N SER A 178 -2.96 9.28 -0.25
CA SER A 178 -2.77 7.84 -0.41
C SER A 178 -2.33 7.19 0.89
N SER A 179 -1.50 7.87 1.70
CA SER A 179 -1.12 7.40 3.02
C SER A 179 -2.29 7.37 3.99
N MET A 180 -3.16 8.38 3.92
CA MET A 180 -4.38 8.45 4.74
C MET A 180 -5.37 7.32 4.40
N HIS A 181 -5.53 7.02 3.12
CA HIS A 181 -6.33 5.87 2.69
C HIS A 181 -5.69 4.55 3.16
N TYR A 182 -4.37 4.42 3.04
CA TYR A 182 -3.63 3.25 3.49
C TYR A 182 -3.85 2.98 4.98
N ILE A 183 -3.71 4.00 5.86
CA ILE A 183 -3.87 3.78 7.30
C ILE A 183 -5.31 3.41 7.69
N CYS A 184 -6.32 3.95 7.01
CA CYS A 184 -7.70 3.49 7.16
C CYS A 184 -7.85 2.01 6.77
N ARG A 185 -7.18 1.58 5.70
CA ARG A 185 -7.21 0.19 5.26
C ARG A 185 -6.47 -0.74 6.22
N VAL A 186 -5.33 -0.32 6.76
CA VAL A 186 -4.60 -1.05 7.81
C VAL A 186 -5.49 -1.26 9.03
N PHE A 187 -6.16 -0.21 9.48
CA PHE A 187 -7.09 -0.27 10.60
C PHE A 187 -8.24 -1.26 10.36
N ASP A 188 -8.87 -1.21 9.18
CA ASP A 188 -9.93 -2.15 8.77
C ASP A 188 -9.45 -3.61 8.85
N VAL A 189 -8.25 -3.88 8.35
CA VAL A 189 -7.66 -5.22 8.35
C VAL A 189 -7.35 -5.71 9.77
N ILE A 190 -6.69 -4.89 10.59
CA ILE A 190 -6.33 -5.22 11.97
C ILE A 190 -7.59 -5.49 12.81
N PHE A 191 -8.63 -4.66 12.64
CA PHE A 191 -9.91 -4.84 13.32
C PHE A 191 -10.58 -6.17 12.94
N LYS A 192 -10.62 -6.50 11.66
CA LYS A 192 -11.17 -7.77 11.13
C LYS A 192 -10.37 -9.00 11.55
N CYS A 193 -9.12 -8.83 11.96
CA CYS A 193 -8.31 -9.89 12.57
C CYS A 193 -8.56 -10.06 14.08
N GLY A 194 -9.42 -9.25 14.70
CA GLY A 194 -9.72 -9.30 16.14
C GLY A 194 -8.63 -8.71 17.04
N LEU A 195 -7.58 -8.11 16.47
CA LEU A 195 -6.42 -7.63 17.21
C LEU A 195 -6.70 -6.33 18.00
N LYS A 196 -7.80 -5.63 17.70
CA LYS A 196 -8.23 -4.41 18.41
C LYS A 196 -9.11 -4.68 19.64
N GLU A 197 -9.72 -5.86 19.74
CA GLU A 197 -10.61 -6.18 20.87
C GLU A 197 -9.86 -6.59 22.15
N GLN A 198 -8.66 -7.14 22.01
CA GLN A 198 -7.87 -7.64 23.15
C GLN A 198 -7.29 -6.53 24.04
N SER A 199 -7.27 -5.30 23.58
CA SER A 199 -6.78 -4.15 24.37
C SER A 199 -7.75 -3.65 25.46
N LYS A 200 -8.93 -4.27 25.60
CA LYS A 200 -9.94 -3.88 26.61
C LYS A 200 -9.56 -4.25 28.05
N LEU A 201 -8.52 -5.02 28.30
CA LEU A 201 -8.19 -5.59 29.60
C LEU A 201 -7.05 -4.89 30.35
N ASP A 202 -6.40 -3.91 29.76
CA ASP A 202 -5.26 -3.23 30.40
C ASP A 202 -5.50 -1.71 30.42
N GLU A 203 -6.09 -1.22 31.51
CA GLU A 203 -6.35 0.22 31.74
C GLU A 203 -5.06 1.07 31.83
N THR A 204 -3.89 0.43 31.80
CA THR A 204 -2.58 1.08 31.91
C THR A 204 -1.94 1.36 30.54
N LYS A 205 -2.51 0.85 29.44
CA LYS A 205 -1.97 1.05 28.09
C LYS A 205 -2.61 2.25 27.41
N GLU A 206 -1.78 2.95 26.62
CA GLU A 206 -2.20 4.02 25.72
C GLU A 206 -3.45 3.64 24.93
N ARG A 207 -4.37 4.60 24.75
CA ARG A 207 -5.61 4.38 24.01
C ARG A 207 -5.28 3.78 22.64
N PRO A 208 -5.99 2.70 22.21
CA PRO A 208 -5.73 2.11 20.91
C PRO A 208 -6.00 3.14 19.81
N TYR A 209 -5.11 3.17 18.80
CA TYR A 209 -5.23 4.05 17.66
C TYR A 209 -6.62 3.94 17.00
N ARG A 210 -7.22 5.09 16.69
CA ARG A 210 -8.48 5.22 15.95
C ARG A 210 -8.32 6.29 14.86
N PRO A 211 -8.63 5.95 13.61
CA PRO A 211 -8.48 6.88 12.48
C PRO A 211 -9.28 8.18 12.63
N VAL A 212 -10.48 8.14 13.22
CA VAL A 212 -11.32 9.34 13.42
C VAL A 212 -10.70 10.29 14.43
N GLU A 213 -10.19 9.80 15.57
CA GLU A 213 -9.53 10.61 16.58
C GLU A 213 -8.28 11.26 16.00
N HIS A 214 -7.42 10.48 15.34
CA HIS A 214 -6.21 10.99 14.72
C HIS A 214 -6.49 12.05 13.64
N ALA A 215 -7.50 11.82 12.78
CA ALA A 215 -7.88 12.81 11.77
C ALA A 215 -8.37 14.12 12.39
N LYS A 216 -9.11 14.06 13.52
CA LYS A 216 -9.54 15.25 14.28
C LYS A 216 -8.37 16.01 14.88
N GLU A 217 -7.42 15.31 15.53
CA GLU A 217 -6.22 15.91 16.11
C GLU A 217 -5.41 16.67 15.07
N LEU A 218 -5.18 16.06 13.92
CA LEU A 218 -4.48 16.73 12.81
C LEU A 218 -5.25 17.90 12.25
N LEU A 219 -6.59 17.82 12.14
CA LEU A 219 -7.42 18.94 11.69
C LEU A 219 -7.42 20.14 12.64
N LEU A 220 -7.32 19.91 13.95
CA LEU A 220 -7.21 20.99 14.93
C LEU A 220 -5.91 21.80 14.73
N VAL A 221 -4.84 21.14 14.31
CA VAL A 221 -3.53 21.78 14.10
C VAL A 221 -3.41 22.35 12.69
N TYR A 222 -3.94 21.63 11.68
CA TYR A 222 -3.73 21.92 10.27
C TYR A 222 -5.06 22.04 9.46
N PRO A 223 -6.00 22.92 9.84
CA PRO A 223 -7.36 22.96 9.26
C PRO A 223 -7.41 23.40 7.79
N THR A 224 -6.35 24.04 7.28
CA THR A 224 -6.27 24.53 5.89
C THR A 224 -5.92 23.45 4.85
N TYR A 225 -5.59 22.24 5.29
CA TYR A 225 -5.24 21.15 4.38
C TYR A 225 -6.46 20.31 4.01
N GLU A 226 -6.87 20.38 2.76
CA GLU A 226 -8.01 19.64 2.23
C GLU A 226 -7.89 18.12 2.43
N SER A 227 -6.67 17.58 2.34
CA SER A 227 -6.37 16.17 2.54
C SER A 227 -6.88 15.64 3.89
N LEU A 228 -6.77 16.43 4.95
CA LEU A 228 -7.20 16.04 6.29
C LEU A 228 -8.73 15.97 6.41
N TRP A 229 -9.47 16.81 5.69
CA TRP A 229 -10.93 16.73 5.63
C TRP A 229 -11.40 15.48 4.89
N TYR A 230 -10.68 15.06 3.84
CA TYR A 230 -10.94 13.76 3.19
C TYR A 230 -10.52 12.60 4.07
N TYR A 231 -9.42 12.73 4.82
CA TYR A 231 -9.01 11.72 5.79
C TYR A 231 -10.09 11.50 6.85
N LEU A 232 -10.64 12.56 7.44
CA LEU A 232 -11.73 12.46 8.40
C LEU A 232 -12.96 11.74 7.81
N ARG A 233 -13.34 12.04 6.56
CA ARG A 233 -14.43 11.32 5.88
C ARG A 233 -14.12 9.83 5.71
N ALA A 234 -12.94 9.49 5.24
CA ALA A 234 -12.51 8.10 5.06
C ALA A 234 -12.49 7.35 6.39
N ALA A 235 -11.96 7.97 7.45
CA ALA A 235 -11.92 7.42 8.79
C ALA A 235 -13.32 7.10 9.34
N ILE A 236 -14.25 8.06 9.25
CA ILE A 236 -15.66 7.88 9.67
C ILE A 236 -16.32 6.72 8.92
N LEU A 237 -16.12 6.65 7.59
CA LEU A 237 -16.70 5.57 6.79
C LEU A 237 -16.10 4.22 7.15
N THR A 238 -14.81 4.16 7.44
CA THR A 238 -14.12 2.94 7.86
C THR A 238 -14.65 2.43 9.20
N GLU A 239 -14.71 3.28 10.23
CA GLU A 239 -15.20 2.89 11.54
C GLU A 239 -16.69 2.50 11.51
N ARG A 240 -17.50 3.22 10.72
CA ARG A 240 -18.91 2.87 10.50
C ARG A 240 -19.08 1.52 9.79
N HIS A 241 -18.27 1.25 8.76
CA HIS A 241 -18.26 -0.03 8.06
C HIS A 241 -17.95 -1.20 8.99
N LEU A 242 -17.11 -0.98 9.99
CA LEU A 242 -16.74 -1.95 11.01
C LEU A 242 -17.80 -2.08 12.13
N GLY A 243 -18.91 -1.36 12.06
CA GLY A 243 -19.96 -1.39 13.08
C GLY A 243 -19.51 -0.81 14.42
N MET A 244 -18.43 -0.05 14.44
CA MET A 244 -17.96 0.61 15.66
C MET A 244 -18.99 1.63 16.12
N LYS A 245 -19.40 1.53 17.38
CA LYS A 245 -20.27 2.54 17.96
C LYS A 245 -19.49 3.85 18.02
N PRO A 246 -20.06 4.97 17.52
CA PRO A 246 -19.50 6.26 17.81
C PRO A 246 -19.47 6.38 19.34
N ARG A 247 -18.34 6.73 19.93
CA ARG A 247 -18.35 7.27 21.30
C ARG A 247 -19.11 8.59 21.24
N ASP A 248 -19.70 9.03 22.35
CA ASP A 248 -20.40 10.34 22.38
C ASP A 248 -19.47 11.49 21.88
N GLU A 249 -18.16 11.32 22.04
CA GLU A 249 -17.10 12.20 21.50
C GLU A 249 -16.85 12.02 19.99
N ASP A 250 -17.30 10.93 19.36
CA ASP A 250 -17.07 10.57 17.95
C ASP A 250 -18.18 11.04 17.02
N ILE A 251 -19.35 11.35 17.54
CA ILE A 251 -20.31 12.20 16.85
C ILE A 251 -19.56 13.49 16.63
N VAL A 252 -19.07 13.72 15.39
CA VAL A 252 -18.31 14.93 15.07
C VAL A 252 -19.31 16.09 15.01
N PRO A 253 -19.68 16.69 16.16
CA PRO A 253 -20.54 17.84 16.10
C PRO A 253 -19.79 18.90 15.33
N LEU A 254 -20.46 19.57 14.40
CA LEU A 254 -19.83 20.67 13.63
C LEU A 254 -19.13 21.69 14.52
N SER A 255 -19.55 21.78 15.81
CA SER A 255 -18.91 22.60 16.84
C SER A 255 -17.52 22.12 17.26
N SER A 256 -17.20 20.82 17.13
CA SER A 256 -15.89 20.27 17.47
C SER A 256 -14.88 20.35 16.31
N LEU A 257 -15.34 20.73 15.12
CA LEU A 257 -14.45 20.97 13.99
C LEU A 257 -13.81 22.36 14.08
N PRO A 258 -12.62 22.53 13.49
CA PRO A 258 -11.94 23.82 13.51
C PRO A 258 -12.85 24.94 13.02
N GLN A 259 -12.95 25.98 13.87
CA GLN A 259 -13.58 27.24 13.51
C GLN A 259 -12.47 28.23 13.21
N SER A 260 -12.53 28.88 12.06
CA SER A 260 -11.53 29.84 11.64
C SER A 260 -12.19 30.93 10.82
N LYS A 261 -11.63 32.14 10.89
CA LYS A 261 -12.00 33.24 9.97
C LYS A 261 -11.38 33.06 8.57
N ASP A 262 -10.55 32.02 8.37
CA ASP A 262 -9.99 31.69 7.07
C ASP A 262 -11.09 31.13 6.17
N PRO A 263 -11.40 31.78 5.05
CA PRO A 263 -12.47 31.34 4.14
C PRO A 263 -12.22 29.96 3.53
N THR A 264 -10.97 29.51 3.50
CA THR A 264 -10.61 28.15 3.05
C THR A 264 -11.11 27.11 4.03
N VAL A 265 -10.91 27.32 5.33
CA VAL A 265 -11.36 26.42 6.39
C VAL A 265 -12.90 26.37 6.44
N GLU A 266 -13.56 27.52 6.33
CA GLU A 266 -15.03 27.56 6.27
C GLU A 266 -15.58 26.76 5.07
N ARG A 267 -14.98 26.93 3.89
CA ARG A 267 -15.37 26.19 2.69
C ARG A 267 -15.25 24.67 2.89
N TYR A 268 -14.15 24.19 3.50
CA TYR A 268 -13.98 22.76 3.76
C TYR A 268 -14.92 22.24 4.81
N ARG A 269 -15.17 23.03 5.86
CA ARG A 269 -16.14 22.71 6.91
C ARG A 269 -17.55 22.59 6.35
N ASP A 270 -17.99 23.52 5.52
CA ASP A 270 -19.29 23.48 4.86
C ASP A 270 -19.41 22.28 3.90
N ALA A 271 -18.35 21.98 3.15
CA ALA A 271 -18.31 20.81 2.30
C ALA A 271 -18.36 19.51 3.09
N PHE A 272 -17.74 19.45 4.27
CA PHE A 272 -17.85 18.33 5.19
C PHE A 272 -19.27 18.22 5.77
N ALA A 273 -19.86 19.32 6.21
CA ALA A 273 -21.23 19.34 6.76
C ALA A 273 -22.27 18.83 5.75
N ARG A 274 -22.22 19.32 4.50
CA ARG A 274 -23.10 18.82 3.43
C ARG A 274 -22.91 17.32 3.17
N TRP A 275 -21.66 16.85 3.16
CA TRP A 275 -21.38 15.42 3.01
C TRP A 275 -21.92 14.61 4.18
N ALA A 276 -21.73 15.06 5.43
CA ALA A 276 -22.20 14.39 6.63
C ALA A 276 -23.74 14.29 6.67
N GLN A 277 -24.45 15.34 6.24
CA GLN A 277 -25.91 15.33 6.07
C GLN A 277 -26.35 14.28 5.05
N LEU A 278 -25.70 14.24 3.87
CA LEU A 278 -26.01 13.23 2.85
C LEU A 278 -25.81 11.80 3.36
N MET A 279 -24.80 11.60 4.19
CA MET A 279 -24.49 10.31 4.79
C MET A 279 -25.33 9.99 6.04
N ARG A 280 -26.26 10.89 6.47
CA ARG A 280 -27.06 10.79 7.70
C ARG A 280 -26.20 10.58 8.94
N LEU A 281 -25.15 11.39 9.08
CA LEU A 281 -24.17 11.36 10.17
C LEU A 281 -24.34 12.55 11.13
N LEU A 282 -25.22 13.49 10.81
CA LEU A 282 -25.61 14.64 11.62
C LEU A 282 -27.08 14.53 12.00
#